data_5d2da50f33e9d8506e5ae2655bf6363f
#
_entry.id   5d2da50f33e9d8506e5ae2655bf6363f
#
_cell.length_a   1.000
_cell.length_b   1.000
_cell.length_c   1.000
_cell.angle_alpha   90.00
_cell.angle_beta   90.00
_cell.angle_gamma   90.00
#
_symmetry.space_group_name_H-M   'P 1'
#
loop_
_entity.id
_entity.type
_entity.pdbx_description
1 polymer ?
#
loop_
_entity_poly.entity_id
_entity_poly.type
_entity_poly.pdbx_seq_one_letter_code
_entity_poly.pdbx_strand_id
1 'polypeptide(L)'
;MMNRDMKYIQVVVGLLLCYCLYACSPRPESVQPADRLLVLYPEYQDVTIPYNVAPLNFLVRNEGVDAVCVSVKGASDSLEINARGNKAIFPLKAWRALLEAEKEHTLEVVVTARTDGRWLRYPSFAWQVVADKLDAYVSYRLIEPGYEVWNALQIRERCIENFEERILADNSQTDGKCMNCHVHGGNSGNLSMFHLRGEGGGTVLNRDGKLRKLALKNEQMISAAVYGDFHPDGRYGVFSSNVIIPMFHAESNRRLEVYDTVSDLAVADFDGNRMILSPLTADSTVLETFPTFSADGKWIYYCSAPTVPLPDSVQQLRYSLCRIAFDANHGAWGDRVDTLWNARLEKGSVCHPKASPDGRYLLYTVADYGTFPIWHRETELQLMDLQTGAIDSLPTVSYTHLTLPTN
;
A
#
# COMPACT_ATOMS: atom_id res chain seq x y z
N MET A 1 38.70 1.28 -49.40
CA MET A 1 39.02 2.37 -48.42
C MET A 1 37.84 3.32 -48.15
N MET A 2 36.90 3.47 -49.09
CA MET A 2 35.79 4.44 -48.98
C MET A 2 34.66 4.10 -47.97
N ASN A 3 34.60 2.87 -47.44
CA ASN A 3 33.49 2.42 -46.61
C ASN A 3 33.65 2.62 -45.08
N ARG A 4 34.84 2.99 -44.66
CA ARG A 4 35.16 3.19 -43.21
C ARG A 4 34.91 4.63 -42.78
N ASP A 5 35.25 5.58 -43.63
CA ASP A 5 35.06 7.01 -43.36
C ASP A 5 33.59 7.42 -43.40
N MET A 6 32.80 6.78 -44.26
CA MET A 6 31.35 7.01 -44.39
C MET A 6 30.59 6.51 -43.14
N LYS A 7 31.04 5.42 -42.49
CA LYS A 7 30.46 4.95 -41.20
C LYS A 7 30.82 5.90 -40.06
N TYR A 8 32.05 6.44 -40.02
CA TYR A 8 32.41 7.43 -39.03
C TYR A 8 31.63 8.73 -39.17
N ILE A 9 31.40 9.20 -40.37
CA ILE A 9 30.56 10.38 -40.64
C ILE A 9 29.10 10.14 -40.23
N GLN A 10 28.54 8.96 -40.46
CA GLN A 10 27.18 8.62 -40.05
C GLN A 10 27.04 8.53 -38.52
N VAL A 11 28.06 8.01 -37.82
CA VAL A 11 28.07 7.96 -36.32
C VAL A 11 28.24 9.35 -35.73
N VAL A 12 29.10 10.19 -36.32
CA VAL A 12 29.29 11.58 -35.84
C VAL A 12 28.05 12.43 -36.11
N VAL A 13 27.42 12.29 -37.28
CA VAL A 13 26.15 12.97 -37.61
C VAL A 13 25.02 12.46 -36.71
N GLY A 14 24.96 11.16 -36.44
CA GLY A 14 23.99 10.58 -35.48
C GLY A 14 24.18 11.10 -34.08
N LEU A 15 25.43 11.20 -33.58
CA LEU A 15 25.77 11.79 -32.29
C LEU A 15 25.48 13.28 -32.22
N LEU A 16 25.75 14.04 -33.30
CA LEU A 16 25.40 15.46 -33.37
C LEU A 16 23.89 15.69 -33.44
N LEU A 17 23.14 14.86 -34.19
CA LEU A 17 21.67 14.89 -34.19
C LEU A 17 21.08 14.53 -32.81
N CYS A 18 21.61 13.52 -32.11
CA CYS A 18 21.24 13.23 -30.73
C CYS A 18 21.55 14.41 -29.79
N TYR A 19 22.70 15.04 -29.93
CA TYR A 19 23.09 16.20 -29.12
C TYR A 19 22.20 17.41 -29.39
N CYS A 20 21.79 17.66 -30.64
CA CYS A 20 20.85 18.72 -31.00
C CYS A 20 19.43 18.43 -30.49
N LEU A 21 18.99 17.18 -30.40
CA LEU A 21 17.69 16.81 -29.84
C LEU A 21 17.64 16.98 -28.29
N TYR A 22 18.77 16.82 -27.61
CA TYR A 22 18.92 17.10 -26.17
C TYR A 22 19.02 18.61 -25.88
N ALA A 23 19.51 19.42 -26.79
CA ALA A 23 19.77 20.85 -26.59
C ALA A 23 18.55 21.77 -26.65
N CYS A 24 17.34 21.25 -26.93
CA CYS A 24 16.12 22.05 -27.07
C CYS A 24 15.06 21.72 -26.01
N SER A 25 15.43 21.65 -24.74
CA SER A 25 14.42 21.72 -23.66
C SER A 25 13.86 23.14 -23.62
N PRO A 26 12.53 23.32 -23.65
CA PRO A 26 11.91 24.63 -23.62
C PRO A 26 12.24 25.30 -22.26
N ARG A 27 12.74 26.52 -22.33
CA ARG A 27 13.01 27.34 -21.12
C ARG A 27 11.94 28.41 -21.00
N PRO A 28 11.52 28.75 -19.76
CA PRO A 28 10.55 29.81 -19.56
C PRO A 28 11.09 31.18 -20.00
N GLU A 29 10.34 31.82 -20.89
CA GLU A 29 10.56 33.20 -21.31
C GLU A 29 9.28 34.00 -21.02
N SER A 30 9.39 35.23 -20.54
CA SER A 30 8.23 36.12 -20.29
C SER A 30 7.15 35.46 -19.41
N VAL A 31 7.56 34.97 -18.22
CA VAL A 31 6.69 34.26 -17.29
C VAL A 31 5.65 35.16 -16.66
N GLN A 32 4.39 34.75 -16.67
CA GLN A 32 3.27 35.42 -16.03
C GLN A 32 2.78 34.62 -14.83
N PRO A 33 2.21 35.27 -13.79
CA PRO A 33 1.51 34.53 -12.73
C PRO A 33 0.36 33.72 -13.28
N ALA A 34 0.15 32.50 -12.78
CA ALA A 34 -1.02 31.71 -13.12
C ALA A 34 -2.27 32.25 -12.42
N ASP A 35 -3.39 32.30 -13.12
CA ASP A 35 -4.71 32.70 -12.64
C ASP A 35 -5.57 31.54 -12.12
N ARG A 36 -5.01 30.34 -12.14
CA ARG A 36 -5.68 29.09 -11.75
C ARG A 36 -4.79 28.25 -10.82
N LEU A 37 -5.41 27.32 -10.10
CA LEU A 37 -4.69 26.40 -9.21
C LEU A 37 -3.88 25.41 -10.02
N LEU A 38 -2.74 24.99 -9.46
CA LEU A 38 -1.94 23.89 -9.98
C LEU A 38 -2.64 22.57 -9.65
N VAL A 39 -2.74 21.69 -10.65
CA VAL A 39 -3.29 20.34 -10.50
C VAL A 39 -2.19 19.34 -10.80
N LEU A 40 -1.74 18.62 -9.78
CA LEU A 40 -0.72 17.58 -9.89
C LEU A 40 -1.33 16.17 -9.87
N TYR A 41 -0.61 15.22 -10.46
CA TYR A 41 -0.90 13.81 -10.34
C TYR A 41 0.41 12.99 -10.32
N PRO A 42 0.68 12.22 -9.24
CA PRO A 42 -0.02 12.28 -7.95
C PRO A 42 -0.01 13.66 -7.30
N GLU A 43 -0.91 13.89 -6.34
CA GLU A 43 -0.93 15.14 -5.59
C GLU A 43 0.20 15.14 -4.56
N TYR A 44 1.23 15.92 -4.82
CA TYR A 44 2.44 16.00 -4.00
C TYR A 44 2.67 17.42 -3.44
N GLN A 45 1.65 18.25 -3.38
CA GLN A 45 1.80 19.57 -2.77
C GLN A 45 1.83 19.44 -1.25
N ASP A 46 2.73 20.17 -0.60
CA ASP A 46 2.86 20.29 0.86
C ASP A 46 2.96 18.94 1.60
N VAL A 47 3.84 18.06 1.11
CA VAL A 47 4.03 16.72 1.69
C VAL A 47 5.34 16.60 2.47
N THR A 48 5.35 15.72 3.48
CA THR A 48 6.56 15.29 4.20
C THR A 48 7.11 14.03 3.56
N ILE A 49 8.41 14.01 3.29
CA ILE A 49 9.08 12.91 2.61
C ILE A 49 10.35 12.46 3.35
N PRO A 50 10.61 11.16 3.45
CA PRO A 50 11.89 10.65 3.93
C PRO A 50 12.99 10.92 2.89
N TYR A 51 14.21 11.14 3.37
CA TYR A 51 15.33 11.50 2.50
C TYR A 51 15.74 10.40 1.50
N ASN A 52 15.32 9.17 1.72
CA ASN A 52 15.68 8.03 0.86
C ASN A 52 14.58 7.63 -0.14
N VAL A 53 13.56 8.45 -0.32
CA VAL A 53 12.47 8.14 -1.27
C VAL A 53 12.90 8.38 -2.72
N ALA A 54 12.37 7.60 -3.66
CA ALA A 54 12.51 7.81 -5.10
C ALA A 54 11.96 9.18 -5.51
N PRO A 55 12.39 9.72 -6.66
CA PRO A 55 11.91 11.01 -7.14
C PRO A 55 10.39 11.13 -7.15
N LEU A 56 9.87 12.23 -6.61
CA LEU A 56 8.46 12.55 -6.67
C LEU A 56 8.08 13.05 -8.08
N ASN A 57 8.15 12.16 -9.05
CA ASN A 57 7.75 12.45 -10.42
C ASN A 57 6.24 12.68 -10.49
N PHE A 58 5.82 13.71 -11.23
CA PHE A 58 4.40 14.03 -11.35
C PHE A 58 4.01 14.52 -12.74
N LEU A 59 2.72 14.53 -12.99
CA LEU A 59 2.10 15.17 -14.15
C LEU A 59 1.45 16.48 -13.71
N VAL A 60 1.60 17.54 -14.52
CA VAL A 60 0.78 18.73 -14.43
C VAL A 60 -0.48 18.48 -15.25
N ARG A 61 -1.64 18.37 -14.59
CA ARG A 61 -2.93 18.04 -15.22
C ARG A 61 -3.78 19.24 -15.61
N ASN A 62 -3.24 20.44 -15.48
CA ASN A 62 -3.88 21.61 -16.05
C ASN A 62 -4.03 21.47 -17.57
N GLU A 63 -5.17 21.86 -18.09
CA GLU A 63 -5.51 21.70 -19.51
C GLU A 63 -4.57 22.48 -20.42
N GLY A 64 -4.17 21.88 -21.56
CA GLY A 64 -3.35 22.52 -22.59
C GLY A 64 -1.87 22.66 -22.25
N VAL A 65 -1.36 22.03 -21.20
CA VAL A 65 0.08 22.06 -20.83
C VAL A 65 0.91 21.26 -21.83
N ASP A 66 1.85 21.93 -22.49
CA ASP A 66 2.77 21.37 -23.51
C ASP A 66 4.25 21.44 -23.11
N ALA A 67 4.61 22.13 -22.03
CA ALA A 67 5.96 22.13 -21.45
C ALA A 67 5.90 22.50 -19.96
N VAL A 68 6.87 21.97 -19.19
CA VAL A 68 7.01 22.26 -17.75
C VAL A 68 8.46 22.57 -17.41
N CYS A 69 8.62 23.54 -16.49
CA CYS A 69 9.86 23.81 -15.79
C CYS A 69 9.57 23.72 -14.29
N VAL A 70 10.33 22.89 -13.58
CA VAL A 70 10.18 22.71 -12.14
C VAL A 70 11.49 23.05 -11.46
N SER A 71 11.45 24.01 -10.54
CA SER A 71 12.56 24.38 -9.68
C SER A 71 12.29 23.89 -8.26
N VAL A 72 13.22 23.13 -7.70
CA VAL A 72 13.20 22.64 -6.31
C VAL A 72 14.40 23.26 -5.62
N LYS A 73 14.18 24.07 -4.59
CA LYS A 73 15.24 24.78 -3.86
C LYS A 73 15.24 24.41 -2.39
N GLY A 74 16.37 23.98 -1.89
CA GLY A 74 16.65 23.83 -0.48
C GLY A 74 17.47 24.98 0.08
N ALA A 75 17.99 24.79 1.29
CA ALA A 75 18.86 25.76 1.96
C ALA A 75 20.26 25.79 1.35
N SER A 76 20.80 24.66 0.93
CA SER A 76 22.19 24.50 0.44
C SER A 76 22.27 24.01 -1.01
N ASP A 77 21.27 23.33 -1.54
CA ASP A 77 21.27 22.75 -2.89
C ASP A 77 19.95 23.00 -3.63
N SER A 78 19.95 22.81 -4.94
CA SER A 78 18.78 22.99 -5.78
C SER A 78 18.78 22.08 -7.00
N LEU A 79 17.59 21.76 -7.50
CA LEU A 79 17.39 20.96 -8.70
C LEU A 79 16.38 21.63 -9.63
N GLU A 80 16.73 21.79 -10.88
CA GLU A 80 15.84 22.30 -11.91
C GLU A 80 15.69 21.30 -13.04
N ILE A 81 14.46 21.11 -13.50
CA ILE A 81 14.15 20.32 -14.68
C ILE A 81 13.32 21.12 -15.68
N ASN A 82 13.57 20.88 -16.95
CA ASN A 82 12.81 21.44 -18.07
C ASN A 82 12.39 20.29 -18.99
N ALA A 83 11.11 20.15 -19.27
CA ALA A 83 10.58 19.08 -20.08
C ALA A 83 9.52 19.54 -21.09
N ARG A 84 9.46 18.87 -22.23
CA ARG A 84 8.31 18.96 -23.15
C ARG A 84 7.19 18.09 -22.63
N GLY A 85 5.96 18.52 -22.87
CA GLY A 85 4.76 17.86 -22.33
C GLY A 85 4.53 18.25 -20.87
N ASN A 86 3.72 17.49 -20.18
CA ASN A 86 3.23 17.80 -18.85
C ASN A 86 3.89 16.94 -17.74
N LYS A 87 4.96 16.18 -18.06
CA LYS A 87 5.64 15.27 -17.11
C LYS A 87 6.85 15.94 -16.48
N ALA A 88 6.90 15.99 -15.16
CA ALA A 88 8.07 16.35 -14.36
C ALA A 88 8.77 15.07 -13.90
N ILE A 89 9.98 14.81 -14.45
CA ILE A 89 10.78 13.62 -14.12
C ILE A 89 12.14 14.09 -13.62
N PHE A 90 12.46 13.78 -12.38
CA PHE A 90 13.71 14.18 -11.74
C PHE A 90 14.78 13.09 -11.92
N PRO A 91 16.01 13.44 -12.34
CA PRO A 91 17.10 12.49 -12.45
C PRO A 91 17.46 11.90 -11.08
N LEU A 92 17.40 10.57 -10.95
CA LEU A 92 17.57 9.85 -9.67
C LEU A 92 18.83 10.26 -8.90
N LYS A 93 19.97 10.42 -9.59
CA LYS A 93 21.25 10.79 -8.95
C LYS A 93 21.20 12.20 -8.36
N ALA A 94 20.65 13.17 -9.10
CA ALA A 94 20.52 14.56 -8.64
C ALA A 94 19.50 14.66 -7.51
N TRP A 95 18.38 13.92 -7.63
CA TRP A 95 17.35 13.84 -6.59
C TRP A 95 17.91 13.34 -5.25
N ARG A 96 18.64 12.21 -5.28
CA ARG A 96 19.28 11.66 -4.07
C ARG A 96 20.28 12.62 -3.45
N ALA A 97 21.08 13.31 -4.26
CA ALA A 97 22.04 14.29 -3.77
C ALA A 97 21.31 15.45 -3.06
N LEU A 98 20.24 15.96 -3.67
CA LEU A 98 19.42 17.02 -3.08
C LEU A 98 18.81 16.58 -1.74
N LEU A 99 18.15 15.42 -1.67
CA LEU A 99 17.53 14.97 -0.44
C LEU A 99 18.54 14.68 0.67
N GLU A 100 19.74 14.16 0.32
CA GLU A 100 20.81 13.94 1.29
C GLU A 100 21.34 15.24 1.87
N ALA A 101 21.49 16.29 1.04
CA ALA A 101 21.96 17.61 1.45
C ALA A 101 20.92 18.38 2.27
N GLU A 102 19.63 18.12 2.04
CA GLU A 102 18.53 18.89 2.60
C GLU A 102 17.73 18.12 3.67
N LYS A 103 18.33 17.15 4.34
CA LYS A 103 17.72 16.47 5.50
C LYS A 103 17.32 17.48 6.56
N GLU A 104 16.15 17.31 7.12
CA GLU A 104 15.53 18.19 8.14
C GLU A 104 15.23 19.62 7.65
N HIS A 105 15.32 19.86 6.34
CA HIS A 105 14.99 21.14 5.73
C HIS A 105 13.74 21.05 4.85
N THR A 106 13.21 22.23 4.55
CA THR A 106 12.09 22.40 3.63
C THR A 106 12.60 22.75 2.25
N LEU A 107 12.12 22.05 1.23
CA LEU A 107 12.34 22.38 -0.17
C LEU A 107 11.17 23.24 -0.68
N GLU A 108 11.49 24.38 -1.27
CA GLU A 108 10.52 25.19 -2.02
C GLU A 108 10.40 24.63 -3.44
N VAL A 109 9.18 24.30 -3.86
CA VAL A 109 8.89 23.80 -5.21
C VAL A 109 8.10 24.82 -6.00
N VAL A 110 8.63 25.19 -7.16
CA VAL A 110 7.99 26.13 -8.07
C VAL A 110 7.76 25.43 -9.40
N VAL A 111 6.52 25.38 -9.84
CA VAL A 111 6.12 24.86 -11.15
C VAL A 111 5.80 26.02 -12.07
N THR A 112 6.42 26.02 -13.24
CA THR A 112 6.10 26.92 -14.35
C THR A 112 5.70 26.05 -15.53
N ALA A 113 4.49 26.21 -16.06
CA ALA A 113 4.00 25.42 -17.18
C ALA A 113 3.65 26.30 -18.37
N ARG A 114 3.87 25.79 -19.60
CA ARG A 114 3.49 26.46 -20.82
C ARG A 114 2.12 25.97 -21.28
N THR A 115 1.20 26.92 -21.48
CA THR A 115 -0.14 26.66 -22.02
C THR A 115 -0.42 27.69 -23.10
N ASP A 116 -0.85 27.28 -24.27
CA ASP A 116 -1.13 28.14 -25.42
C ASP A 116 0.05 29.08 -25.76
N GLY A 117 1.27 28.55 -25.69
CA GLY A 117 2.50 29.29 -25.96
C GLY A 117 2.93 30.28 -24.87
N ARG A 118 2.20 30.42 -23.77
CA ARG A 118 2.51 31.32 -22.65
C ARG A 118 3.01 30.54 -21.43
N TRP A 119 4.06 31.05 -20.80
CA TRP A 119 4.57 30.48 -19.58
C TRP A 119 3.87 31.06 -18.35
N LEU A 120 3.25 30.20 -17.54
CA LEU A 120 2.52 30.52 -16.33
C LEU A 120 3.24 29.96 -15.12
N ARG A 121 3.56 30.81 -14.14
CA ARG A 121 4.17 30.42 -12.87
C ARG A 121 3.08 30.24 -11.82
N TYR A 122 2.97 29.06 -11.27
CA TYR A 122 2.07 28.73 -10.17
C TYR A 122 2.64 29.16 -8.82
N PRO A 123 1.80 29.36 -7.78
CA PRO A 123 2.26 29.51 -6.41
C PRO A 123 3.19 28.37 -6.00
N SER A 124 4.22 28.68 -5.22
CA SER A 124 5.12 27.65 -4.67
C SER A 124 4.42 26.81 -3.60
N PHE A 125 4.88 25.59 -3.43
CA PHE A 125 4.50 24.68 -2.37
C PHE A 125 5.76 24.06 -1.76
N ALA A 126 5.59 23.32 -0.65
CA ALA A 126 6.71 22.80 0.14
C ALA A 126 6.80 21.28 0.13
N TRP A 127 8.04 20.75 0.16
CA TRP A 127 8.35 19.41 0.57
C TRP A 127 9.22 19.44 1.82
N GLN A 128 8.72 18.86 2.92
CA GLN A 128 9.49 18.74 4.15
C GLN A 128 10.30 17.45 4.10
N VAL A 129 11.63 17.53 4.06
CA VAL A 129 12.52 16.36 4.09
C VAL A 129 12.80 16.00 5.53
N VAL A 130 12.50 14.76 5.93
CA VAL A 130 12.82 14.24 7.27
C VAL A 130 14.06 13.35 7.22
N ALA A 131 14.80 13.30 8.34
CA ALA A 131 15.98 12.45 8.47
C ALA A 131 15.65 10.96 8.65
N ASP A 132 14.37 10.63 8.92
CA ASP A 132 13.93 9.26 9.05
C ASP A 132 14.12 8.50 7.74
N LYS A 133 14.59 7.27 7.87
CA LYS A 133 14.81 6.36 6.75
C LYS A 133 13.70 5.30 6.72
N LEU A 134 13.02 5.17 5.59
CA LEU A 134 12.13 4.04 5.35
C LEU A 134 12.92 2.80 4.91
N ASP A 135 12.37 1.62 5.16
CA ASP A 135 12.85 0.38 4.56
C ASP A 135 12.85 0.48 3.04
N ALA A 136 13.92 -0.04 2.42
CA ALA A 136 14.16 0.15 0.99
C ALA A 136 13.12 -0.55 0.11
N TYR A 137 12.38 -1.51 0.63
CA TYR A 137 11.46 -2.32 -0.15
C TYR A 137 10.08 -2.40 0.48
N VAL A 138 9.05 -2.39 -0.37
CA VAL A 138 7.66 -2.66 -0.02
C VAL A 138 7.13 -3.77 -0.89
N SER A 139 6.47 -4.77 -0.28
CA SER A 139 5.71 -5.78 -1.01
C SER A 139 4.24 -5.39 -1.09
N TYR A 140 3.62 -5.65 -2.23
CA TYR A 140 2.22 -5.36 -2.45
C TYR A 140 1.58 -6.36 -3.39
N ARG A 141 0.28 -6.46 -3.31
CA ARG A 141 -0.53 -7.23 -4.25
C ARG A 141 -0.93 -6.36 -5.43
N LEU A 142 -0.59 -6.79 -6.63
CA LEU A 142 -1.16 -6.25 -7.86
C LEU A 142 -2.28 -7.18 -8.33
N ILE A 143 -3.49 -6.64 -8.46
CA ILE A 143 -4.67 -7.31 -9.01
C ILE A 143 -5.28 -6.42 -10.07
N GLU A 144 -5.50 -6.96 -11.27
CA GLU A 144 -6.13 -6.19 -12.32
C GLU A 144 -7.63 -6.00 -12.05
N PRO A 145 -8.17 -4.78 -12.27
CA PRO A 145 -9.58 -4.52 -12.10
C PRO A 145 -10.40 -5.29 -13.14
N GLY A 146 -11.47 -5.95 -12.69
CA GLY A 146 -12.35 -6.71 -13.56
C GLY A 146 -13.62 -7.13 -12.83
N TYR A 147 -14.43 -7.93 -13.51
CA TYR A 147 -15.60 -8.60 -12.93
C TYR A 147 -15.27 -10.02 -12.45
N GLU A 148 -13.99 -10.32 -12.34
CA GLU A 148 -13.48 -11.58 -11.80
C GLU A 148 -12.77 -11.30 -10.48
N VAL A 149 -12.90 -12.24 -9.53
CA VAL A 149 -12.37 -12.05 -8.16
C VAL A 149 -10.83 -12.02 -8.17
N TRP A 150 -10.19 -12.74 -9.09
CA TRP A 150 -8.73 -12.85 -9.17
C TRP A 150 -8.25 -13.35 -10.55
N ASN A 151 -8.46 -12.58 -11.58
CA ASN A 151 -7.94 -12.93 -12.92
C ASN A 151 -6.40 -12.95 -12.90
N ALA A 152 -5.75 -11.85 -13.22
CA ALA A 152 -4.31 -11.72 -13.06
C ALA A 152 -3.98 -11.17 -11.67
N LEU A 153 -3.19 -11.94 -10.89
CA LEU A 153 -2.83 -11.58 -9.53
C LEU A 153 -1.34 -11.85 -9.31
N GLN A 154 -0.63 -10.83 -8.82
CA GLN A 154 0.79 -10.91 -8.53
C GLN A 154 1.09 -10.34 -7.13
N ILE A 155 2.05 -10.95 -6.45
CA ILE A 155 2.73 -10.34 -5.31
C ILE A 155 4.03 -9.76 -5.86
N ARG A 156 4.20 -8.45 -5.71
CA ARG A 156 5.36 -7.71 -6.19
C ARG A 156 6.11 -7.08 -5.05
N GLU A 157 7.39 -6.86 -5.27
CA GLU A 157 8.23 -6.04 -4.41
C GLU A 157 8.73 -4.85 -5.20
N ARG A 158 8.69 -3.67 -4.60
CA ARG A 158 9.17 -2.43 -5.18
C ARG A 158 10.20 -1.78 -4.27
N CYS A 159 11.30 -1.32 -4.85
CA CYS A 159 12.27 -0.46 -4.17
C CYS A 159 11.71 0.96 -4.05
N ILE A 160 11.61 1.49 -2.83
CA ILE A 160 11.13 2.86 -2.60
C ILE A 160 12.18 3.93 -2.91
N GLU A 161 13.46 3.54 -2.99
CA GLU A 161 14.58 4.46 -3.26
C GLU A 161 14.82 4.68 -4.77
N ASN A 162 14.16 3.87 -5.61
CA ASN A 162 14.17 3.96 -7.07
C ASN A 162 12.83 3.40 -7.61
N PHE A 163 12.77 3.07 -8.90
CA PHE A 163 11.55 2.52 -9.50
C PHE A 163 11.69 1.04 -9.86
N GLU A 164 12.72 0.36 -9.31
CA GLU A 164 12.90 -1.06 -9.54
C GLU A 164 11.80 -1.88 -8.90
N GLU A 165 11.30 -2.84 -9.64
CA GLU A 165 10.18 -3.68 -9.26
C GLU A 165 10.44 -5.11 -9.69
N ARG A 166 10.07 -6.08 -8.86
CA ARG A 166 10.15 -7.50 -9.20
C ARG A 166 8.90 -8.27 -8.78
N ILE A 167 8.58 -9.30 -9.52
CA ILE A 167 7.50 -10.22 -9.21
C ILE A 167 8.06 -11.26 -8.21
N LEU A 168 7.43 -11.38 -7.05
CA LEU A 168 7.74 -12.40 -6.06
C LEU A 168 6.94 -13.67 -6.30
N ALA A 169 5.66 -13.52 -6.71
CA ALA A 169 4.78 -14.63 -7.01
C ALA A 169 3.72 -14.20 -8.04
N ASP A 170 3.32 -15.13 -8.92
CA ASP A 170 2.40 -14.90 -10.01
C ASP A 170 1.40 -16.07 -10.11
N ASN A 171 0.10 -15.77 -10.16
CA ASN A 171 -0.94 -16.80 -10.17
C ASN A 171 -1.04 -17.57 -11.50
N SER A 172 -0.39 -17.13 -12.56
CA SER A 172 -0.22 -17.92 -13.78
C SER A 172 0.52 -19.25 -13.53
N GLN A 173 1.35 -19.31 -12.47
CA GLN A 173 2.06 -20.51 -12.04
C GLN A 173 1.17 -21.52 -11.29
N THR A 174 -0.08 -21.14 -11.00
CA THR A 174 -1.04 -21.93 -10.21
C THR A 174 -2.38 -22.09 -10.93
N ASP A 175 -2.39 -22.17 -12.25
CA ASP A 175 -3.58 -22.26 -13.09
C ASP A 175 -4.62 -21.15 -12.81
N GLY A 176 -4.15 -19.93 -12.56
CA GLY A 176 -4.99 -18.77 -12.27
C GLY A 176 -5.65 -18.79 -10.89
N LYS A 177 -5.23 -19.67 -9.98
CA LYS A 177 -5.80 -19.73 -8.61
C LYS A 177 -5.42 -18.49 -7.80
N CYS A 178 -6.25 -18.14 -6.82
CA CYS A 178 -5.96 -17.02 -5.93
C CYS A 178 -4.66 -17.25 -5.14
N MET A 179 -3.75 -16.27 -5.23
CA MET A 179 -2.48 -16.20 -4.51
C MET A 179 -2.43 -14.87 -3.77
N ASN A 180 -2.65 -14.86 -2.47
CA ASN A 180 -2.85 -13.61 -1.74
C ASN A 180 -2.45 -13.73 -0.26
N CYS A 181 -2.88 -12.74 0.54
CA CYS A 181 -2.69 -12.70 1.99
C CYS A 181 -1.21 -12.78 2.39
N HIS A 182 -0.34 -12.07 1.65
CA HIS A 182 1.08 -12.03 1.98
C HIS A 182 1.32 -11.11 3.18
N VAL A 183 2.26 -11.52 4.02
CA VAL A 183 2.69 -10.79 5.20
C VAL A 183 4.14 -11.09 5.53
N HIS A 184 4.82 -10.12 6.15
CA HIS A 184 6.20 -10.23 6.62
C HIS A 184 6.23 -10.15 8.15
N GLY A 185 6.98 -11.06 8.78
CA GLY A 185 7.25 -11.01 10.21
C GLY A 185 8.38 -10.03 10.51
N GLY A 186 8.15 -9.12 11.48
CA GLY A 186 9.14 -8.12 11.86
C GLY A 186 9.62 -7.24 10.70
N ASN A 187 8.76 -6.99 9.70
CA ASN A 187 9.11 -6.26 8.46
C ASN A 187 10.31 -6.84 7.71
N SER A 188 10.57 -8.15 7.86
CA SER A 188 11.73 -8.82 7.26
C SER A 188 11.32 -9.77 6.13
N GLY A 189 12.01 -9.69 4.99
CA GLY A 189 11.85 -10.66 3.91
C GLY A 189 12.27 -12.09 4.29
N ASN A 190 13.03 -12.27 5.38
CA ASN A 190 13.47 -13.58 5.86
C ASN A 190 12.35 -14.38 6.55
N LEU A 191 11.33 -13.68 7.04
CA LEU A 191 10.13 -14.30 7.59
C LEU A 191 8.91 -13.78 6.85
N SER A 192 8.32 -14.59 6.00
CA SER A 192 7.18 -14.17 5.20
C SER A 192 6.27 -15.33 4.88
N MET A 193 5.02 -15.07 4.58
CA MET A 193 4.07 -16.06 4.11
C MET A 193 3.08 -15.46 3.12
N PHE A 194 2.49 -16.33 2.30
CA PHE A 194 1.33 -16.04 1.47
C PHE A 194 0.46 -17.28 1.31
N HIS A 195 -0.79 -17.10 0.96
CA HIS A 195 -1.77 -18.18 0.87
C HIS A 195 -2.15 -18.48 -0.59
N LEU A 196 -2.18 -19.77 -0.93
CA LEU A 196 -2.67 -20.32 -2.20
C LEU A 196 -4.04 -20.95 -1.98
N ARG A 197 -5.05 -20.57 -2.74
CA ARG A 197 -6.38 -21.19 -2.71
C ARG A 197 -6.51 -22.32 -3.74
N GLY A 198 -7.56 -23.13 -3.57
CA GLY A 198 -7.92 -24.20 -4.50
C GLY A 198 -7.24 -25.53 -4.20
N GLU A 199 -7.37 -26.50 -5.13
CA GLU A 199 -6.78 -27.83 -5.01
C GLU A 199 -5.26 -27.74 -4.93
N GLY A 200 -4.68 -28.45 -3.97
CA GLY A 200 -3.24 -28.36 -3.67
C GLY A 200 -2.81 -27.05 -3.01
N GLY A 201 -3.74 -26.17 -2.62
CA GLY A 201 -3.48 -24.93 -1.92
C GLY A 201 -2.85 -25.09 -0.54
N GLY A 202 -2.68 -23.99 0.17
CA GLY A 202 -2.10 -23.93 1.51
C GLY A 202 -1.30 -22.64 1.70
N THR A 203 -0.79 -22.43 2.90
CA THR A 203 0.07 -21.27 3.19
C THR A 203 1.53 -21.62 2.93
N VAL A 204 2.20 -20.85 2.10
CA VAL A 204 3.64 -20.96 1.88
C VAL A 204 4.34 -20.09 2.89
N LEU A 205 5.07 -20.71 3.81
CA LEU A 205 5.90 -20.04 4.81
C LEU A 205 7.35 -20.03 4.33
N ASN A 206 7.96 -18.87 4.26
CA ASN A 206 9.39 -18.66 4.13
C ASN A 206 9.98 -18.33 5.50
N ARG A 207 10.99 -19.10 5.91
CA ARG A 207 11.80 -18.80 7.09
C ARG A 207 13.27 -18.94 6.69
N ASP A 208 13.99 -17.83 6.61
CA ASP A 208 15.40 -17.76 6.22
C ASP A 208 15.71 -18.45 4.88
N GLY A 209 14.86 -18.23 3.88
CA GLY A 209 14.98 -18.84 2.55
C GLY A 209 14.50 -20.28 2.45
N LYS A 210 14.05 -20.89 3.54
CA LYS A 210 13.46 -22.23 3.54
C LYS A 210 11.95 -22.15 3.39
N LEU A 211 11.45 -22.65 2.28
CA LEU A 211 10.02 -22.67 1.99
C LEU A 211 9.35 -23.92 2.53
N ARG A 212 8.24 -23.75 3.23
CA ARG A 212 7.36 -24.83 3.68
C ARG A 212 5.93 -24.53 3.29
N LYS A 213 5.22 -25.50 2.75
CA LYS A 213 3.78 -25.41 2.54
C LYS A 213 3.06 -26.00 3.76
N LEU A 214 2.20 -25.21 4.36
CA LEU A 214 1.44 -25.54 5.57
C LEU A 214 -0.04 -25.70 5.23
N ALA A 215 -0.65 -26.74 5.77
CA ALA A 215 -2.10 -26.93 5.77
C ALA A 215 -2.66 -26.35 7.08
N LEU A 216 -2.95 -25.05 7.11
CA LEU A 216 -3.45 -24.37 8.30
C LEU A 216 -4.94 -24.60 8.48
N LYS A 217 -5.30 -25.85 8.74
CA LYS A 217 -6.67 -26.31 9.01
C LYS A 217 -6.65 -27.55 9.90
N ASN A 218 -7.61 -27.65 10.80
CA ASN A 218 -7.96 -28.87 11.54
C ASN A 218 -9.45 -29.19 11.36
N GLU A 219 -9.92 -30.28 11.95
CA GLU A 219 -11.31 -30.75 11.84
C GLU A 219 -12.34 -29.79 12.48
N GLN A 220 -11.90 -28.94 13.41
CA GLN A 220 -12.76 -27.99 14.13
C GLN A 220 -12.92 -26.66 13.40
N MET A 221 -12.10 -26.39 12.38
CA MET A 221 -12.10 -25.14 11.63
C MET A 221 -13.04 -25.21 10.43
N ILE A 222 -13.78 -24.15 10.19
CA ILE A 222 -14.73 -24.00 9.09
C ILE A 222 -14.00 -24.08 7.74
N SER A 223 -12.88 -23.36 7.61
CA SER A 223 -12.06 -23.30 6.40
C SER A 223 -10.58 -23.27 6.76
N ALA A 224 -9.70 -23.31 5.75
CA ALA A 224 -8.28 -23.03 5.95
C ALA A 224 -8.07 -21.59 6.43
N ALA A 225 -7.10 -21.42 7.33
CA ALA A 225 -6.73 -20.12 7.88
C ALA A 225 -6.14 -19.19 6.81
N VAL A 226 -6.60 -17.95 6.77
CA VAL A 226 -6.20 -16.89 5.84
C VAL A 226 -6.05 -15.55 6.58
N TYR A 227 -5.69 -14.48 5.90
CA TYR A 227 -5.54 -13.12 6.46
C TYR A 227 -4.65 -13.08 7.70
N GLY A 228 -3.50 -13.73 7.62
CA GLY A 228 -2.63 -13.93 8.77
C GLY A 228 -1.68 -12.78 9.06
N ASP A 229 -1.14 -12.82 10.30
CA ASP A 229 -0.02 -12.00 10.74
C ASP A 229 0.90 -12.81 11.65
N PHE A 230 2.18 -12.39 11.76
CA PHE A 230 3.15 -13.06 12.61
C PHE A 230 3.17 -12.50 14.01
N HIS A 231 3.32 -13.38 14.99
CA HIS A 231 3.79 -12.98 16.31
C HIS A 231 5.25 -12.50 16.21
N PRO A 232 5.67 -11.51 17.01
CA PRO A 232 7.03 -10.93 16.92
C PRO A 232 8.18 -11.93 17.05
N ASP A 233 7.99 -13.04 17.77
CA ASP A 233 9.01 -14.11 17.90
C ASP A 233 9.11 -15.03 16.66
N GLY A 234 8.16 -14.90 15.73
CA GLY A 234 8.09 -15.72 14.51
C GLY A 234 7.64 -17.16 14.71
N ARG A 235 7.40 -17.60 15.96
CA ARG A 235 6.91 -18.95 16.26
C ARG A 235 5.44 -19.11 15.95
N TYR A 236 4.63 -18.09 16.24
CA TYR A 236 3.20 -18.12 16.04
C TYR A 236 2.78 -17.24 14.87
N GLY A 237 1.65 -17.61 14.26
CA GLY A 237 0.91 -16.76 13.36
C GLY A 237 -0.56 -16.72 13.75
N VAL A 238 -1.19 -15.56 13.75
CA VAL A 238 -2.64 -15.43 13.93
C VAL A 238 -3.33 -15.32 12.59
N PHE A 239 -4.51 -15.90 12.47
CA PHE A 239 -5.28 -15.99 11.23
C PHE A 239 -6.77 -15.88 11.49
N SER A 240 -7.54 -15.60 10.44
CA SER A 240 -8.97 -15.89 10.44
C SER A 240 -9.31 -17.04 9.49
N SER A 241 -10.33 -17.82 9.86
CA SER A 241 -10.92 -18.89 9.06
C SER A 241 -12.25 -18.39 8.52
N ASN A 242 -12.35 -18.13 7.22
CA ASN A 242 -13.46 -17.38 6.63
C ASN A 242 -14.22 -18.20 5.57
N VAL A 243 -15.53 -18.02 5.53
CA VAL A 243 -16.35 -18.35 4.37
C VAL A 243 -16.81 -17.04 3.72
N ILE A 244 -16.20 -16.72 2.58
CA ILE A 244 -16.41 -15.46 1.86
C ILE A 244 -17.30 -15.65 0.66
N ILE A 245 -18.14 -14.65 0.39
CA ILE A 245 -18.99 -14.57 -0.80
C ILE A 245 -18.62 -13.32 -1.59
N PRO A 246 -18.21 -13.44 -2.87
CA PRO A 246 -18.06 -12.31 -3.76
C PRO A 246 -19.42 -11.91 -4.37
N MET A 247 -19.71 -10.63 -4.39
CA MET A 247 -20.88 -10.05 -5.03
C MET A 247 -20.44 -9.01 -6.05
N PHE A 248 -20.96 -9.11 -7.27
CA PHE A 248 -20.64 -8.17 -8.34
C PHE A 248 -21.78 -7.18 -8.53
N HIS A 249 -21.42 -5.89 -8.61
CA HIS A 249 -22.35 -4.82 -8.88
C HIS A 249 -22.22 -4.32 -10.33
N ALA A 250 -23.33 -3.90 -10.90
CA ALA A 250 -23.35 -3.27 -12.23
C ALA A 250 -22.78 -1.84 -12.23
N GLU A 251 -22.63 -1.24 -11.06
CA GLU A 251 -22.13 0.12 -10.89
C GLU A 251 -20.61 0.20 -11.09
N SER A 252 -20.14 1.19 -11.83
CA SER A 252 -18.72 1.36 -12.18
C SER A 252 -17.82 1.68 -11.00
N ASN A 253 -18.37 2.22 -9.91
CA ASN A 253 -17.67 2.64 -8.70
C ASN A 253 -17.66 1.60 -7.57
N ARG A 254 -18.46 0.55 -7.69
CA ARG A 254 -18.54 -0.59 -6.75
C ARG A 254 -18.66 -1.89 -7.54
N ARG A 255 -17.61 -2.32 -8.19
CA ARG A 255 -17.67 -3.49 -9.09
C ARG A 255 -17.75 -4.81 -8.35
N LEU A 256 -17.01 -4.92 -7.26
CA LEU A 256 -16.88 -6.13 -6.48
C LEU A 256 -17.03 -5.80 -5.00
N GLU A 257 -17.88 -6.53 -4.32
CA GLU A 257 -18.00 -6.56 -2.87
C GLU A 257 -17.73 -7.98 -2.39
N VAL A 258 -17.00 -8.10 -1.29
CA VAL A 258 -16.71 -9.38 -0.65
C VAL A 258 -17.13 -9.28 0.80
N TYR A 259 -17.85 -10.27 1.30
CA TYR A 259 -18.26 -10.31 2.70
C TYR A 259 -18.11 -11.71 3.28
N ASP A 260 -17.87 -11.75 4.59
CA ASP A 260 -17.84 -13.00 5.36
C ASP A 260 -19.25 -13.43 5.72
N THR A 261 -19.56 -14.71 5.57
CA THR A 261 -20.79 -15.31 6.13
C THR A 261 -20.53 -16.02 7.45
N VAL A 262 -19.31 -16.51 7.62
CA VAL A 262 -18.78 -17.07 8.87
C VAL A 262 -17.28 -16.74 8.92
N SER A 263 -16.79 -16.33 10.08
CA SER A 263 -15.36 -16.14 10.29
C SER A 263 -14.98 -16.23 11.77
N ASP A 264 -13.92 -17.00 12.07
CA ASP A 264 -13.39 -17.24 13.40
C ASP A 264 -11.88 -17.02 13.42
N LEU A 265 -11.30 -16.71 14.59
CA LEU A 265 -9.85 -16.58 14.75
C LEU A 265 -9.17 -17.89 15.13
N ALA A 266 -7.94 -18.05 14.66
CA ALA A 266 -7.08 -19.17 15.01
C ALA A 266 -5.61 -18.74 15.10
N VAL A 267 -4.83 -19.34 16.01
CA VAL A 267 -3.38 -19.18 16.05
C VAL A 267 -2.73 -20.47 15.59
N ALA A 268 -1.74 -20.37 14.69
CA ALA A 268 -0.88 -21.47 14.31
C ALA A 268 0.41 -21.44 15.14
N ASP A 269 0.77 -22.53 15.78
CA ASP A 269 2.10 -22.78 16.32
C ASP A 269 2.92 -23.50 15.23
N PHE A 270 3.78 -22.75 14.53
CA PHE A 270 4.56 -23.28 13.39
C PHE A 270 5.60 -24.31 13.79
N ASP A 271 6.10 -24.24 15.02
CA ASP A 271 7.10 -25.17 15.56
C ASP A 271 6.41 -26.40 16.16
N GLY A 272 5.28 -26.21 16.85
CA GLY A 272 4.44 -27.27 17.40
C GLY A 272 3.53 -27.95 16.36
N ASN A 273 3.47 -27.42 15.12
CA ASN A 273 2.62 -27.90 14.02
C ASN A 273 1.15 -28.12 14.43
N ARG A 274 0.56 -27.16 15.12
CA ARG A 274 -0.82 -27.23 15.62
C ARG A 274 -1.56 -25.92 15.46
N MET A 275 -2.88 -26.01 15.37
CA MET A 275 -3.80 -24.86 15.44
C MET A 275 -4.36 -24.74 16.84
N ILE A 276 -4.44 -23.50 17.34
CA ILE A 276 -4.93 -23.14 18.68
C ILE A 276 -6.15 -22.25 18.47
N LEU A 277 -7.32 -22.75 18.81
CA LEU A 277 -8.59 -22.05 18.66
C LEU A 277 -8.97 -21.36 19.96
N SER A 278 -9.66 -20.23 19.85
CA SER A 278 -10.20 -19.50 20.99
C SER A 278 -11.67 -19.85 21.18
N PRO A 279 -12.12 -20.21 22.37
CA PRO A 279 -13.53 -20.42 22.64
C PRO A 279 -14.35 -19.12 22.62
N LEU A 280 -13.69 -17.95 22.75
CA LEU A 280 -14.34 -16.64 22.74
C LEU A 280 -14.54 -16.07 21.33
N THR A 281 -13.88 -16.64 20.33
CA THR A 281 -13.95 -16.20 18.93
C THR A 281 -14.41 -17.33 18.00
N ALA A 282 -15.27 -18.21 18.52
CA ALA A 282 -15.91 -19.31 17.79
C ALA A 282 -17.45 -19.26 17.94
N ASP A 283 -18.02 -18.07 18.10
CA ASP A 283 -19.46 -17.86 18.22
C ASP A 283 -20.07 -17.61 16.82
N SER A 284 -20.94 -18.51 16.37
CA SER A 284 -21.60 -18.42 15.05
C SER A 284 -22.47 -17.18 14.86
N THR A 285 -22.74 -16.41 15.89
CA THR A 285 -23.49 -15.14 15.83
C THR A 285 -22.60 -13.91 15.65
N VAL A 286 -21.29 -14.10 15.66
CA VAL A 286 -20.27 -13.06 15.54
C VAL A 286 -19.30 -13.44 14.43
N LEU A 287 -18.80 -12.43 13.72
CA LEU A 287 -17.77 -12.56 12.69
C LEU A 287 -16.49 -11.94 13.23
N GLU A 288 -15.37 -12.66 13.16
CA GLU A 288 -14.04 -12.18 13.52
C GLU A 288 -13.05 -12.36 12.38
N THR A 289 -12.37 -11.28 11.98
CA THR A 289 -11.48 -11.30 10.82
C THR A 289 -10.33 -10.28 10.93
N PHE A 290 -9.37 -10.38 10.02
CA PHE A 290 -8.19 -9.51 9.91
C PHE A 290 -7.42 -9.32 11.21
N PRO A 291 -6.97 -10.39 11.86
CA PRO A 291 -6.20 -10.29 13.07
C PRO A 291 -4.76 -9.80 12.81
N THR A 292 -4.19 -9.11 13.80
CA THR A 292 -2.78 -8.71 13.83
C THR A 292 -2.25 -8.78 15.26
N PHE A 293 -0.99 -9.13 15.46
CA PHE A 293 -0.37 -9.08 16.79
C PHE A 293 0.06 -7.65 17.16
N SER A 294 0.06 -7.36 18.46
CA SER A 294 0.77 -6.20 19.00
C SER A 294 2.29 -6.37 18.84
N ALA A 295 3.03 -5.26 18.86
CA ALA A 295 4.48 -5.27 18.73
C ALA A 295 5.20 -6.09 19.82
N ASP A 296 4.60 -6.20 21.01
CA ASP A 296 5.11 -7.01 22.14
C ASP A 296 4.54 -8.45 22.16
N GLY A 297 3.66 -8.79 21.21
CA GLY A 297 3.06 -10.11 21.06
C GLY A 297 1.98 -10.47 22.10
N LYS A 298 1.65 -9.57 23.04
CA LYS A 298 0.72 -9.87 24.13
C LYS A 298 -0.74 -9.71 23.79
N TRP A 299 -1.04 -9.01 22.69
CA TRP A 299 -2.38 -8.74 22.23
C TRP A 299 -2.56 -9.16 20.79
N ILE A 300 -3.77 -9.59 20.47
CA ILE A 300 -4.26 -9.77 19.10
C ILE A 300 -5.36 -8.74 18.91
N TYR A 301 -5.17 -7.82 17.93
CA TYR A 301 -6.17 -6.88 17.44
C TYR A 301 -6.91 -7.51 16.27
N TYR A 302 -8.21 -7.30 16.16
CA TYR A 302 -9.01 -7.87 15.09
C TYR A 302 -10.32 -7.11 14.87
N CYS A 303 -10.97 -7.37 13.76
CA CYS A 303 -12.27 -6.82 13.40
C CYS A 303 -13.37 -7.79 13.82
N SER A 304 -14.42 -7.30 14.52
CA SER A 304 -15.54 -8.13 14.97
C SER A 304 -16.89 -7.46 14.70
N ALA A 305 -17.84 -8.23 14.19
CA ALA A 305 -19.21 -7.78 13.91
C ALA A 305 -20.24 -8.85 14.26
N PRO A 306 -21.44 -8.48 14.73
CA PRO A 306 -22.56 -9.43 14.77
C PRO A 306 -22.95 -9.81 13.36
N THR A 307 -23.39 -11.05 13.17
CA THR A 307 -23.95 -11.50 11.90
C THR A 307 -25.23 -10.73 11.57
N VAL A 308 -25.46 -10.52 10.28
CA VAL A 308 -26.68 -9.91 9.72
C VAL A 308 -27.25 -10.80 8.63
N PRO A 309 -28.56 -10.69 8.29
CA PRO A 309 -29.11 -11.43 7.16
C PRO A 309 -28.45 -11.02 5.84
N LEU A 310 -27.62 -11.90 5.28
CA LEU A 310 -26.88 -11.68 4.02
C LEU A 310 -27.58 -12.42 2.87
N PRO A 311 -27.55 -11.88 1.63
CA PRO A 311 -26.85 -10.64 1.21
C PRO A 311 -27.65 -9.35 1.46
N ASP A 312 -28.94 -9.40 1.76
CA ASP A 312 -29.85 -8.24 1.74
C ASP A 312 -29.48 -7.13 2.73
N SER A 313 -28.78 -7.48 3.81
CA SER A 313 -28.39 -6.54 4.86
C SER A 313 -26.87 -6.26 4.90
N VAL A 314 -26.14 -6.50 3.81
CA VAL A 314 -24.68 -6.29 3.78
C VAL A 314 -24.28 -4.88 4.20
N GLN A 315 -25.06 -3.84 3.87
CA GLN A 315 -24.81 -2.46 4.28
C GLN A 315 -24.98 -2.20 5.78
N GLN A 316 -25.54 -3.16 6.52
CA GLN A 316 -25.66 -3.11 7.97
C GLN A 316 -24.51 -3.81 8.69
N LEU A 317 -23.68 -4.55 7.94
CA LEU A 317 -22.52 -5.25 8.48
C LEU A 317 -21.42 -4.23 8.84
N ARG A 318 -21.20 -4.03 10.13
CA ARG A 318 -20.25 -3.06 10.66
C ARG A 318 -19.34 -3.71 11.69
N TYR A 319 -18.07 -3.65 11.43
CA TYR A 319 -17.04 -4.26 12.28
C TYR A 319 -16.46 -3.25 13.26
N SER A 320 -16.44 -3.63 14.51
CA SER A 320 -15.72 -2.96 15.59
C SER A 320 -14.26 -3.41 15.61
N LEU A 321 -13.36 -2.58 16.15
CA LEU A 321 -12.00 -2.95 16.46
C LEU A 321 -11.94 -3.51 17.86
N CYS A 322 -11.51 -4.76 17.98
CA CYS A 322 -11.41 -5.48 19.25
C CYS A 322 -9.98 -5.94 19.51
N ARG A 323 -9.68 -6.31 20.76
CA ARG A 323 -8.46 -7.01 21.13
C ARG A 323 -8.72 -8.10 22.15
N ILE A 324 -7.86 -9.12 22.11
CA ILE A 324 -7.81 -10.22 23.08
C ILE A 324 -6.35 -10.49 23.45
N ALA A 325 -6.09 -10.85 24.72
CA ALA A 325 -4.73 -11.19 25.13
C ALA A 325 -4.28 -12.53 24.53
N PHE A 326 -2.96 -12.67 24.34
CA PHE A 326 -2.32 -13.93 23.93
C PHE A 326 -1.05 -14.17 24.78
N ASP A 327 -0.95 -15.36 25.36
CA ASP A 327 0.24 -15.81 26.10
C ASP A 327 1.07 -16.74 25.22
N ALA A 328 2.15 -16.20 24.64
CA ALA A 328 3.05 -16.96 23.75
C ALA A 328 3.85 -18.04 24.50
N ASN A 329 4.04 -17.94 25.83
CA ASN A 329 4.77 -18.95 26.58
C ASN A 329 3.97 -20.26 26.67
N HIS A 330 2.66 -20.16 26.81
CA HIS A 330 1.75 -21.29 26.92
C HIS A 330 0.98 -21.57 25.65
N GLY A 331 1.01 -20.65 24.66
CA GLY A 331 0.18 -20.72 23.45
C GLY A 331 -1.30 -20.66 23.83
N ALA A 332 -1.68 -19.67 24.64
CA ALA A 332 -3.02 -19.58 25.20
C ALA A 332 -3.68 -18.23 24.92
N TRP A 333 -4.97 -18.26 24.59
CA TRP A 333 -5.81 -17.07 24.47
C TRP A 333 -6.21 -16.53 25.84
N GLY A 334 -6.38 -15.21 25.93
CA GLY A 334 -7.00 -14.59 27.09
C GLY A 334 -8.48 -14.93 27.23
N ASP A 335 -9.04 -14.54 28.35
CA ASP A 335 -10.41 -14.84 28.78
C ASP A 335 -11.38 -13.66 28.63
N ARG A 336 -10.89 -12.54 28.06
CA ARG A 336 -11.69 -11.31 27.88
C ARG A 336 -11.38 -10.62 26.56
N VAL A 337 -12.44 -10.12 25.91
CA VAL A 337 -12.37 -9.25 24.73
C VAL A 337 -12.60 -7.81 25.15
N ASP A 338 -11.72 -6.91 24.73
CA ASP A 338 -11.89 -5.46 24.86
C ASP A 338 -12.26 -4.85 23.50
N THR A 339 -13.26 -3.98 23.45
CA THR A 339 -13.60 -3.18 22.27
C THR A 339 -12.87 -1.84 22.33
N LEU A 340 -12.01 -1.57 21.37
CA LEU A 340 -11.21 -0.34 21.26
C LEU A 340 -11.94 0.75 20.47
N TRP A 341 -12.66 0.35 19.42
CA TRP A 341 -13.46 1.22 18.58
C TRP A 341 -14.80 0.54 18.26
N ASN A 342 -15.89 1.21 18.55
CA ASN A 342 -17.22 0.61 18.51
C ASN A 342 -17.99 1.08 17.26
N ALA A 343 -18.22 0.19 16.30
CA ALA A 343 -18.88 0.46 15.03
C ALA A 343 -20.29 1.08 15.17
N ARG A 344 -21.03 0.77 16.22
CA ARG A 344 -22.38 1.31 16.46
C ARG A 344 -22.35 2.76 16.92
N LEU A 345 -21.31 3.14 17.68
CA LEU A 345 -21.13 4.51 18.19
C LEU A 345 -20.52 5.41 17.13
N GLU A 346 -19.51 4.92 16.44
CA GLU A 346 -18.70 5.67 15.48
C GLU A 346 -19.27 5.69 14.05
N LYS A 347 -20.29 4.87 13.79
CA LYS A 347 -21.04 4.80 12.51
C LYS A 347 -20.18 4.42 11.29
N GLY A 348 -19.24 3.51 11.48
CA GLY A 348 -18.36 3.00 10.42
C GLY A 348 -18.10 1.50 10.55
N SER A 349 -17.18 1.00 9.76
CA SER A 349 -16.74 -0.40 9.78
C SER A 349 -15.22 -0.47 9.65
N VAL A 350 -14.56 -1.06 10.64
CA VAL A 350 -13.09 -1.16 10.68
C VAL A 350 -12.61 -2.35 9.87
N CYS A 351 -11.47 -2.20 9.20
CA CYS A 351 -10.77 -3.31 8.57
C CYS A 351 -9.25 -3.11 8.54
N HIS A 352 -8.53 -4.22 8.39
CA HIS A 352 -7.08 -4.30 8.22
C HIS A 352 -6.27 -3.55 9.30
N PRO A 353 -6.50 -3.79 10.61
CA PRO A 353 -5.67 -3.17 11.64
C PRO A 353 -4.21 -3.64 11.52
N LYS A 354 -3.27 -2.72 11.78
CA LYS A 354 -1.84 -2.98 11.85
C LYS A 354 -1.20 -2.19 12.98
N ALA A 355 -0.49 -2.88 13.88
CA ALA A 355 0.26 -2.25 14.96
C ALA A 355 1.58 -1.67 14.44
N SER A 356 1.95 -0.48 14.92
CA SER A 356 3.29 0.07 14.68
C SER A 356 4.37 -0.74 15.38
N PRO A 357 5.60 -0.79 14.85
CA PRO A 357 6.69 -1.58 15.44
C PRO A 357 7.07 -1.15 16.87
N ASP A 358 6.86 0.12 17.20
CA ASP A 358 7.09 0.66 18.56
C ASP A 358 5.96 0.34 19.56
N GLY A 359 4.86 -0.25 19.05
CA GLY A 359 3.69 -0.63 19.86
C GLY A 359 2.83 0.53 20.32
N ARG A 360 3.10 1.76 19.87
CA ARG A 360 2.35 2.96 20.27
C ARG A 360 1.08 3.16 19.47
N TYR A 361 1.11 2.87 18.19
CA TYR A 361 0.02 3.19 17.29
C TYR A 361 -0.64 1.95 16.68
N LEU A 362 -1.90 2.11 16.34
CA LEU A 362 -2.66 1.14 15.56
C LEU A 362 -3.25 1.85 14.33
N LEU A 363 -2.82 1.45 13.14
CA LEU A 363 -3.32 1.94 11.87
C LEU A 363 -4.44 1.02 11.39
N TYR A 364 -5.57 1.56 10.94
CA TYR A 364 -6.69 0.80 10.38
C TYR A 364 -7.48 1.65 9.40
N THR A 365 -8.25 0.98 8.54
CA THR A 365 -9.18 1.67 7.65
C THR A 365 -10.60 1.64 8.20
N VAL A 366 -11.37 2.69 7.92
CA VAL A 366 -12.79 2.79 8.26
C VAL A 366 -13.58 3.01 6.97
N ALA A 367 -14.51 2.11 6.69
CA ALA A 367 -15.47 2.21 5.59
C ALA A 367 -16.88 2.42 6.16
N ASP A 368 -17.85 2.71 5.30
CA ASP A 368 -19.25 2.82 5.70
C ASP A 368 -19.80 1.50 6.25
N TYR A 369 -19.40 0.38 5.66
CA TYR A 369 -19.80 -0.97 6.04
C TYR A 369 -18.80 -2.03 5.50
N GLY A 370 -18.96 -3.28 5.93
CA GLY A 370 -18.17 -4.41 5.46
C GLY A 370 -16.71 -4.41 5.89
N THR A 371 -15.90 -5.31 5.34
CA THR A 371 -14.47 -5.48 5.67
C THR A 371 -13.56 -5.48 4.45
N PHE A 372 -14.09 -5.31 3.23
CA PHE A 372 -13.31 -5.29 2.00
C PHE A 372 -13.48 -3.95 1.26
N PRO A 373 -12.90 -2.85 1.76
CA PRO A 373 -13.20 -1.50 1.29
C PRO A 373 -12.52 -1.11 -0.03
N ILE A 374 -11.92 -2.04 -0.76
CA ILE A 374 -11.16 -1.78 -2.00
C ILE A 374 -11.91 -0.89 -3.01
N TRP A 375 -13.25 -1.02 -3.07
CA TRP A 375 -14.11 -0.25 -3.95
C TRP A 375 -14.96 0.81 -3.25
N HIS A 376 -14.74 1.01 -1.95
CA HIS A 376 -15.45 2.02 -1.16
C HIS A 376 -14.67 3.33 -1.20
N ARG A 377 -15.18 4.33 -1.91
CA ARG A 377 -14.50 5.63 -2.07
C ARG A 377 -14.40 6.43 -0.78
N GLU A 378 -15.36 6.22 0.11
CA GLU A 378 -15.52 6.89 1.40
C GLU A 378 -14.67 6.25 2.50
N THR A 379 -13.75 5.36 2.13
CA THR A 379 -12.84 4.73 3.10
C THR A 379 -11.79 5.71 3.59
N GLU A 380 -11.65 5.82 4.89
CA GLU A 380 -10.65 6.65 5.57
C GLU A 380 -9.57 5.79 6.22
N LEU A 381 -8.36 6.35 6.33
CA LEU A 381 -7.27 5.78 7.09
C LEU A 381 -7.20 6.47 8.45
N GLN A 382 -7.28 5.72 9.53
CA GLN A 382 -7.24 6.23 10.90
C GLN A 382 -6.05 5.66 11.67
N LEU A 383 -5.45 6.50 12.52
CA LEU A 383 -4.35 6.17 13.41
C LEU A 383 -4.79 6.37 14.86
N MET A 384 -4.81 5.30 15.63
CA MET A 384 -5.09 5.33 17.06
C MET A 384 -3.79 5.32 17.88
N ASP A 385 -3.61 6.27 18.76
CA ASP A 385 -2.58 6.21 19.81
C ASP A 385 -3.06 5.29 20.93
N LEU A 386 -2.43 4.14 21.08
CA LEU A 386 -2.82 3.10 22.04
C LEU A 386 -2.58 3.50 23.51
N GLN A 387 -1.79 4.54 23.78
CA GLN A 387 -1.56 5.04 25.14
C GLN A 387 -2.64 6.01 25.57
N THR A 388 -3.08 6.87 24.67
CA THR A 388 -4.05 7.94 24.99
C THR A 388 -5.46 7.61 24.52
N GLY A 389 -5.63 6.69 23.57
CA GLY A 389 -6.89 6.41 22.90
C GLY A 389 -7.30 7.47 21.89
N ALA A 390 -6.45 8.46 21.62
CA ALA A 390 -6.71 9.49 20.61
C ALA A 390 -6.69 8.88 19.21
N ILE A 391 -7.57 9.36 18.34
CA ILE A 391 -7.71 8.89 16.95
C ILE A 391 -7.55 10.09 16.02
N ASP A 392 -6.62 9.96 15.10
CA ASP A 392 -6.38 10.93 14.02
C ASP A 392 -6.80 10.33 12.68
N SER A 393 -7.61 11.06 11.91
CA SER A 393 -7.88 10.73 10.51
C SER A 393 -6.73 11.23 9.66
N LEU A 394 -6.06 10.32 8.95
CA LEU A 394 -4.97 10.68 8.05
C LEU A 394 -5.55 11.20 6.73
N PRO A 395 -5.11 12.38 6.26
CA PRO A 395 -5.53 12.89 4.96
C PRO A 395 -5.04 11.92 3.89
N THR A 396 -5.96 11.21 3.28
CA THR A 396 -5.61 10.19 2.32
C THR A 396 -5.74 10.72 0.90
N VAL A 397 -4.65 10.63 0.14
CA VAL A 397 -4.67 10.59 -1.33
C VAL A 397 -5.19 9.25 -1.83
N SER A 398 -5.74 8.42 -0.97
CA SER A 398 -5.89 6.99 -1.11
C SER A 398 -6.99 6.52 -2.05
N TYR A 399 -7.89 7.38 -2.43
CA TYR A 399 -8.98 6.97 -3.31
C TYR A 399 -8.66 7.06 -4.77
N THR A 400 -7.67 7.82 -5.09
CA THR A 400 -7.25 7.96 -6.46
C THR A 400 -6.40 6.77 -6.81
N HIS A 401 -7.09 5.72 -7.21
CA HIS A 401 -6.49 4.70 -8.07
C HIS A 401 -5.04 4.39 -7.73
N LEU A 402 -4.80 3.37 -6.94
CA LEU A 402 -3.50 2.68 -6.89
C LEU A 402 -3.14 2.07 -8.27
N THR A 403 -3.51 2.72 -9.33
CA THR A 403 -2.85 2.57 -10.62
C THR A 403 -1.58 3.39 -10.51
N LEU A 404 -0.51 2.76 -10.10
CA LEU A 404 0.82 3.26 -10.38
C LEU A 404 0.83 3.74 -11.84
N PRO A 405 1.37 4.94 -12.14
CA PRO A 405 1.48 5.37 -13.52
C PRO A 405 2.27 4.31 -14.27
N THR A 406 1.57 3.47 -14.99
CA THR A 406 2.20 2.68 -16.05
C THR A 406 2.71 3.68 -17.06
N ASN A 407 4.00 3.62 -17.35
CA ASN A 407 4.83 4.45 -18.22
C ASN A 407 4.14 5.14 -19.38
#